data_372fd204ec4520a3532c0f1bf145c91e
#
_entry.id   372fd204ec4520a3532c0f1bf145c91e
#
_cell.length_a   1.000
_cell.length_b   1.000
_cell.length_c   1.000
_cell.angle_alpha   90.00
_cell.angle_beta   90.00
_cell.angle_gamma   90.00
#
_symmetry.space_group_name_H-M   'P 1'
#
loop_
_entity.id
_entity.type
_entity.pdbx_description
1 polymer ?
#
loop_
_entity_poly.entity_id
_entity_poly.type
_entity_poly.pdbx_seq_one_letter_code
_entity_poly.pdbx_strand_id
1 'polypeptide(L)'
;MHIGNLRTGLYAFLFARKNGGKFILRIEDTDQERKVEGAVEMVYRTLATAGITYDEGPDKDGGYGPYVQTERMGIYKEYAEKLVELGGAYYCFCDKERLESLKDENGVHTYDKHCRNLSKEEVQRRLAAGEPYVIRQKVPEGVVSSYTDMVFGEISVDSADIEDGVLLKSDGLPTYNFANVVDDHLMGITHVIRGTEYLSSTPKYNLIYDAFGWERPKYMHLPPIMKDATRKLSKRFGDANFEDFIAKGYLPEAVVNYIALLGWCPKDNKEKMTMQEMIEAFDVDGISHSSSIFDEAKMRWLNGEYLKAMSAEDFEKVATPWIEKAIDGKDYDVKELASLMQTRVDILSEIPEKLAFLNEFGEYDLDMYVHQKMKVDKAVALKAVEVSIDALKDFDDWSADAIKEQIKACSEQAGMKSGQVMFSMRVALTGAPVTPGGAIEMAMVLKKDETLRRLKYSLELLKNAQ
;
A
#
# COMPACT_ATOMS: atom_id res chain seq x y z
N MET A 1 -1.62 1.00 7.35
CA MET A 1 -2.77 1.69 6.67
C MET A 1 -3.21 0.89 5.46
N HIS A 2 -4.53 0.75 5.23
CA HIS A 2 -5.05 0.06 4.03
C HIS A 2 -4.67 0.83 2.76
N ILE A 3 -4.19 0.10 1.72
CA ILE A 3 -3.71 0.75 0.48
C ILE A 3 -4.79 1.55 -0.27
N GLY A 4 -6.07 1.21 -0.10
CA GLY A 4 -7.18 2.01 -0.64
C GLY A 4 -7.26 3.41 -0.03
N ASN A 5 -7.06 3.52 1.29
CA ASN A 5 -7.03 4.81 1.97
C ASN A 5 -5.76 5.59 1.60
N LEU A 6 -4.62 4.88 1.54
CA LEU A 6 -3.36 5.50 1.12
C LEU A 6 -3.45 6.04 -0.32
N ARG A 7 -4.11 5.31 -1.25
CA ARG A 7 -4.35 5.77 -2.62
C ARG A 7 -5.15 7.07 -2.64
N THR A 8 -6.23 7.13 -1.85
CA THR A 8 -7.05 8.34 -1.77
C THR A 8 -6.24 9.54 -1.26
N GLY A 9 -5.45 9.33 -0.20
CA GLY A 9 -4.53 10.35 0.31
C GLY A 9 -3.45 10.73 -0.71
N LEU A 10 -2.88 9.75 -1.42
CA LEU A 10 -1.89 9.98 -2.47
C LEU A 10 -2.47 10.84 -3.61
N TYR A 11 -3.66 10.53 -4.10
CA TYR A 11 -4.28 11.33 -5.18
C TYR A 11 -4.60 12.76 -4.73
N ALA A 12 -5.06 12.94 -3.48
CA ALA A 12 -5.25 14.26 -2.91
C ALA A 12 -3.92 15.04 -2.82
N PHE A 13 -2.85 14.37 -2.40
CA PHE A 13 -1.51 14.95 -2.36
C PHE A 13 -0.99 15.31 -3.75
N LEU A 14 -1.06 14.40 -4.72
CA LEU A 14 -0.61 14.63 -6.09
C LEU A 14 -1.38 15.78 -6.74
N PHE A 15 -2.70 15.81 -6.56
CA PHE A 15 -3.55 16.87 -7.07
C PHE A 15 -3.21 18.23 -6.45
N ALA A 16 -3.05 18.28 -5.13
CA ALA A 16 -2.66 19.51 -4.43
C ALA A 16 -1.30 20.02 -4.91
N ARG A 17 -0.29 19.16 -4.97
CA ARG A 17 1.07 19.54 -5.40
C ARG A 17 1.11 20.01 -6.84
N LYS A 18 0.43 19.33 -7.75
CA LYS A 18 0.34 19.73 -9.16
C LYS A 18 -0.26 21.13 -9.35
N ASN A 19 -1.24 21.47 -8.54
CA ASN A 19 -1.95 22.74 -8.64
C ASN A 19 -1.38 23.83 -7.71
N GLY A 20 -0.21 23.61 -7.07
CA GLY A 20 0.38 24.57 -6.15
C GLY A 20 -0.43 24.79 -4.87
N GLY A 21 -1.33 23.85 -4.55
CA GLY A 21 -2.19 23.87 -3.37
C GLY A 21 -1.55 23.24 -2.14
N LYS A 22 -2.31 23.24 -1.05
CA LYS A 22 -1.94 22.63 0.23
C LYS A 22 -2.63 21.30 0.43
N PHE A 23 -1.93 20.35 1.02
CA PHE A 23 -2.45 19.07 1.48
C PHE A 23 -2.54 19.08 3.01
N ILE A 24 -3.74 18.90 3.55
CA ILE A 24 -4.05 19.04 4.97
C ILE A 24 -4.33 17.67 5.58
N LEU A 25 -3.80 17.40 6.77
CA LEU A 25 -4.11 16.22 7.57
C LEU A 25 -5.04 16.61 8.72
N ARG A 26 -6.26 16.07 8.71
CA ARG A 26 -7.25 16.21 9.79
C ARG A 26 -7.55 14.85 10.42
N ILE A 27 -7.55 14.79 11.74
CA ILE A 27 -7.91 13.61 12.52
C ILE A 27 -9.40 13.68 12.86
N GLU A 28 -10.15 12.72 12.33
CA GLU A 28 -11.61 12.62 12.49
C GLU A 28 -11.94 11.54 13.54
N ASP A 29 -11.82 11.91 14.81
CA ASP A 29 -11.94 11.02 15.98
C ASP A 29 -13.27 11.16 16.74
N THR A 30 -14.34 11.64 16.10
CA THR A 30 -15.66 11.81 16.71
C THR A 30 -16.40 10.50 16.99
N ASP A 31 -15.97 9.38 16.41
CA ASP A 31 -16.48 8.04 16.74
C ASP A 31 -15.61 7.40 17.84
N GLN A 32 -15.93 7.73 19.09
CA GLN A 32 -15.18 7.28 20.27
C GLN A 32 -15.30 5.76 20.53
N GLU A 33 -16.35 5.10 20.03
CA GLU A 33 -16.55 3.66 20.20
C GLU A 33 -15.59 2.84 19.32
N ARG A 34 -15.10 3.43 18.23
CA ARG A 34 -14.18 2.80 17.28
C ARG A 34 -12.73 3.29 17.37
N LYS A 35 -12.41 4.00 18.45
CA LYS A 35 -11.04 4.51 18.64
C LYS A 35 -10.06 3.35 18.76
N VAL A 36 -9.04 3.34 17.91
CA VAL A 36 -7.93 2.36 17.94
C VAL A 36 -6.70 3.08 18.45
N GLU A 37 -6.13 2.58 19.54
CA GLU A 37 -4.89 3.10 20.10
C GLU A 37 -3.74 2.98 19.09
N GLY A 38 -2.90 4.00 18.96
CA GLY A 38 -1.78 4.03 18.01
C GLY A 38 -2.18 4.27 16.55
N ALA A 39 -3.47 4.49 16.23
CA ALA A 39 -3.92 4.71 14.86
C ALA A 39 -3.36 6.00 14.25
N VAL A 40 -3.26 7.07 15.04
CA VAL A 40 -2.74 8.36 14.59
C VAL A 40 -1.25 8.27 14.28
N GLU A 41 -0.47 7.64 15.16
CA GLU A 41 0.97 7.40 14.98
C GLU A 41 1.24 6.52 13.75
N MET A 42 0.34 5.56 13.49
CA MET A 42 0.41 4.74 12.28
C MET A 42 0.21 5.61 11.03
N VAL A 43 -0.75 6.53 11.03
CA VAL A 43 -0.97 7.47 9.91
C VAL A 43 0.29 8.29 9.65
N TYR A 44 0.87 8.91 10.67
CA TYR A 44 2.11 9.68 10.53
C TYR A 44 3.25 8.86 9.94
N ARG A 45 3.50 7.66 10.46
CA ARG A 45 4.55 6.77 9.94
C ARG A 45 4.29 6.35 8.50
N THR A 46 3.04 5.99 8.17
CA THR A 46 2.69 5.59 6.81
C THR A 46 2.93 6.72 5.83
N LEU A 47 2.44 7.93 6.13
CA LEU A 47 2.64 9.10 5.27
C LEU A 47 4.13 9.43 5.09
N ALA A 48 4.90 9.44 6.18
CA ALA A 48 6.34 9.68 6.13
C ALA A 48 7.07 8.64 5.28
N THR A 49 6.78 7.33 5.48
CA THR A 49 7.39 6.24 4.71
C THR A 49 6.98 6.27 3.25
N ALA A 50 5.73 6.69 2.94
CA ALA A 50 5.24 6.85 1.58
C ALA A 50 5.75 8.14 0.89
N GLY A 51 6.51 8.99 1.57
CA GLY A 51 6.98 10.26 1.03
C GLY A 51 5.87 11.31 0.83
N ILE A 52 4.74 11.16 1.51
CA ILE A 52 3.60 12.09 1.46
C ILE A 52 3.72 13.09 2.60
N THR A 53 3.94 14.35 2.27
CA THR A 53 4.07 15.44 3.25
C THR A 53 2.83 16.33 3.24
N TYR A 54 2.27 16.59 4.43
CA TYR A 54 1.20 17.56 4.59
C TYR A 54 1.73 18.94 4.98
N ASP A 55 0.97 19.98 4.62
CA ASP A 55 1.33 21.38 4.89
C ASP A 55 0.78 21.86 6.22
N GLU A 56 -0.36 21.31 6.63
CA GLU A 56 -1.07 21.62 7.86
C GLU A 56 -1.62 20.34 8.49
N GLY A 57 -1.64 20.29 9.81
CA GLY A 57 -2.13 19.14 10.57
C GLY A 57 -1.98 19.35 12.08
N PRO A 58 -2.26 18.33 12.91
CA PRO A 58 -2.24 18.46 14.36
C PRO A 58 -0.90 18.92 14.95
N ASP A 59 0.19 18.57 14.31
CA ASP A 59 1.58 18.92 14.68
C ASP A 59 2.16 20.08 13.85
N LYS A 60 1.37 20.63 12.91
CA LYS A 60 1.81 21.69 11.99
C LYS A 60 0.67 22.68 11.73
N ASP A 61 0.54 23.66 12.60
CA ASP A 61 -0.55 24.64 12.49
C ASP A 61 -0.38 25.57 11.28
N GLY A 62 -1.41 25.65 10.46
CA GLY A 62 -1.55 26.56 9.31
C GLY A 62 -2.49 27.74 9.57
N GLY A 63 -2.96 27.90 10.81
CA GLY A 63 -3.88 28.97 11.21
C GLY A 63 -5.36 28.60 11.13
N TYR A 64 -5.70 27.35 10.81
CA TYR A 64 -7.07 26.83 10.71
C TYR A 64 -7.40 25.75 11.74
N GLY A 65 -6.48 25.52 12.68
CA GLY A 65 -6.61 24.53 13.75
C GLY A 65 -7.73 24.81 14.75
N PRO A 66 -7.95 23.89 15.71
CA PRO A 66 -7.33 22.56 15.83
C PRO A 66 -7.65 21.62 14.65
N TYR A 67 -6.73 20.68 14.35
CA TYR A 67 -6.92 19.69 13.26
C TYR A 67 -7.36 18.31 13.79
N VAL A 68 -7.82 18.25 15.05
CA VAL A 68 -8.41 17.07 15.67
C VAL A 68 -9.86 17.39 16.01
N GLN A 69 -10.81 16.60 15.54
CA GLN A 69 -12.23 16.95 15.63
C GLN A 69 -12.75 17.01 17.07
N THR A 70 -12.27 16.14 17.97
CA THR A 70 -12.66 16.21 19.40
C THR A 70 -12.21 17.50 20.07
N GLU A 71 -11.20 18.19 19.58
CA GLU A 71 -10.77 19.50 20.09
C GLU A 71 -11.63 20.66 19.56
N ARG A 72 -12.53 20.41 18.60
CA ARG A 72 -13.39 21.38 17.92
C ARG A 72 -14.85 21.35 18.38
N MET A 73 -15.17 20.62 19.43
CA MET A 73 -16.55 20.36 19.91
C MET A 73 -17.43 21.62 20.03
N GLY A 74 -16.87 22.70 20.59
CA GLY A 74 -17.58 23.97 20.74
C GLY A 74 -17.99 24.57 19.40
N ILE A 75 -17.15 24.45 18.38
CA ILE A 75 -17.39 24.96 17.03
C ILE A 75 -18.62 24.26 16.41
N TYR A 76 -18.68 22.93 16.50
CA TYR A 76 -19.80 22.20 15.89
C TYR A 76 -21.15 22.53 16.55
N LYS A 77 -21.18 22.73 17.85
CA LYS A 77 -22.40 23.14 18.55
C LYS A 77 -22.87 24.51 18.07
N GLU A 78 -21.96 25.49 18.02
CA GLU A 78 -22.26 26.85 17.54
C GLU A 78 -22.84 26.83 16.13
N TYR A 79 -22.20 26.08 15.20
CA TYR A 79 -22.67 26.01 13.81
C TYR A 79 -23.98 25.21 13.68
N ALA A 80 -24.22 24.19 14.51
CA ALA A 80 -25.49 23.47 14.51
C ALA A 80 -26.65 24.36 14.98
N GLU A 81 -26.45 25.14 16.04
CA GLU A 81 -27.43 26.11 16.53
C GLU A 81 -27.68 27.23 15.50
N LYS A 82 -26.61 27.75 14.88
CA LYS A 82 -26.74 28.72 13.77
C LYS A 82 -27.51 28.16 12.57
N LEU A 83 -27.31 26.87 12.23
CA LEU A 83 -28.07 26.24 11.17
C LEU A 83 -29.56 26.11 11.50
N VAL A 84 -29.91 25.93 12.78
CA VAL A 84 -31.33 26.00 13.24
C VAL A 84 -31.89 27.39 13.05
N GLU A 85 -31.16 28.45 13.41
CA GLU A 85 -31.57 29.84 13.21
C GLU A 85 -31.81 30.17 11.73
N LEU A 86 -30.96 29.64 10.85
CA LEU A 86 -31.07 29.79 9.38
C LEU A 86 -32.20 28.93 8.78
N GLY A 87 -32.81 28.03 9.55
CA GLY A 87 -33.89 27.16 9.09
C GLY A 87 -33.40 25.88 8.35
N GLY A 88 -32.09 25.62 8.33
CA GLY A 88 -31.49 24.42 7.73
C GLY A 88 -31.41 23.22 8.67
N ALA A 89 -31.78 23.40 9.96
CA ALA A 89 -31.81 22.34 10.96
C ALA A 89 -32.95 22.58 11.97
N TYR A 90 -33.18 21.60 12.85
CA TYR A 90 -34.16 21.70 13.92
C TYR A 90 -33.82 20.79 15.10
N TYR A 91 -34.33 21.15 16.29
CA TYR A 91 -34.24 20.34 17.48
C TYR A 91 -35.17 19.13 17.42
N CYS A 92 -34.68 17.97 17.72
CA CYS A 92 -35.45 16.72 17.79
C CYS A 92 -35.33 16.11 19.20
N PHE A 93 -36.46 15.92 19.85
CA PHE A 93 -36.58 15.40 21.22
C PHE A 93 -37.07 13.94 21.25
N CYS A 94 -37.03 13.22 20.12
CA CYS A 94 -37.39 11.82 20.08
C CYS A 94 -36.40 10.98 20.86
N ASP A 95 -36.89 10.18 21.78
CA ASP A 95 -36.09 9.20 22.53
C ASP A 95 -35.81 7.95 21.68
N LYS A 96 -34.99 7.07 22.25
CA LYS A 96 -34.56 5.83 21.58
C LYS A 96 -35.76 4.88 21.37
N GLU A 97 -36.68 4.79 22.33
CA GLU A 97 -37.83 3.90 22.25
C GLU A 97 -38.76 4.28 21.09
N ARG A 98 -39.05 5.59 20.97
CA ARG A 98 -39.80 6.10 19.82
C ARG A 98 -39.13 5.83 18.50
N LEU A 99 -37.82 6.09 18.40
CA LEU A 99 -37.08 5.85 17.15
C LEU A 99 -37.07 4.36 16.80
N GLU A 100 -36.88 3.45 17.76
CA GLU A 100 -36.96 2.00 17.53
C GLU A 100 -38.34 1.56 17.03
N SER A 101 -39.43 2.22 17.45
CA SER A 101 -40.78 1.94 16.98
C SER A 101 -41.03 2.29 15.53
N LEU A 102 -40.13 3.06 14.89
CA LEU A 102 -40.21 3.44 13.45
C LEU A 102 -39.55 2.43 12.52
N LYS A 103 -39.00 1.33 13.04
CA LYS A 103 -38.44 0.25 12.21
C LYS A 103 -39.54 -0.45 11.42
N ASP A 104 -39.28 -0.64 10.14
CA ASP A 104 -40.13 -1.50 9.30
C ASP A 104 -39.91 -2.99 9.59
N GLU A 105 -40.63 -3.84 8.89
CA GLU A 105 -40.54 -5.31 8.98
C GLU A 105 -39.14 -5.86 8.65
N ASN A 106 -38.32 -5.09 7.91
CA ASN A 106 -36.94 -5.42 7.53
C ASN A 106 -35.91 -4.81 8.49
N GLY A 107 -36.35 -4.08 9.52
CA GLY A 107 -35.48 -3.40 10.49
C GLY A 107 -34.87 -2.09 9.96
N VAL A 108 -35.38 -1.57 8.86
CA VAL A 108 -34.94 -0.29 8.28
C VAL A 108 -35.58 0.84 9.06
N HIS A 109 -34.76 1.78 9.50
CA HIS A 109 -35.22 3.02 10.17
C HIS A 109 -35.44 4.13 9.15
N THR A 110 -36.66 4.65 9.08
CA THR A 110 -36.93 5.92 8.39
C THR A 110 -37.53 6.90 9.38
N TYR A 111 -36.84 8.01 9.61
CA TYR A 111 -37.33 9.01 10.54
C TYR A 111 -38.53 9.77 9.96
N ASP A 112 -39.65 9.77 10.70
CA ASP A 112 -40.95 10.32 10.29
C ASP A 112 -41.06 11.86 10.38
N LYS A 113 -39.95 12.55 10.63
CA LYS A 113 -39.86 14.03 10.73
C LYS A 113 -40.75 14.63 11.85
N HIS A 114 -41.08 13.85 12.90
CA HIS A 114 -41.99 14.21 13.96
C HIS A 114 -41.72 15.60 14.59
N CYS A 115 -40.46 15.91 14.91
CA CYS A 115 -40.11 17.17 15.53
C CYS A 115 -39.87 18.32 14.58
N ARG A 116 -39.92 18.07 13.24
CA ARG A 116 -39.55 19.04 12.19
C ARG A 116 -40.33 20.34 12.23
N ASN A 117 -41.61 20.27 12.63
CA ASN A 117 -42.55 21.38 12.62
C ASN A 117 -43.03 21.83 14.01
N LEU A 118 -42.25 21.50 15.08
CA LEU A 118 -42.52 22.03 16.39
C LEU A 118 -42.47 23.57 16.38
N SER A 119 -43.42 24.20 17.15
CA SER A 119 -43.39 25.66 17.26
C SER A 119 -42.17 26.14 18.05
N LYS A 120 -41.75 27.37 17.81
CA LYS A 120 -40.62 27.95 18.55
C LYS A 120 -40.85 27.95 20.05
N GLU A 121 -42.10 28.23 20.50
CA GLU A 121 -42.48 28.22 21.90
C GLU A 121 -42.34 26.83 22.53
N GLU A 122 -42.75 25.77 21.81
CA GLU A 122 -42.61 24.39 22.29
C GLU A 122 -41.16 23.98 22.37
N VAL A 123 -40.34 24.32 21.37
CA VAL A 123 -38.90 24.07 21.40
C VAL A 123 -38.25 24.76 22.58
N GLN A 124 -38.55 26.04 22.82
CA GLN A 124 -38.01 26.82 23.94
C GLN A 124 -38.44 26.23 25.30
N ARG A 125 -39.69 25.81 25.41
CA ARG A 125 -40.21 25.17 26.62
C ARG A 125 -39.44 23.90 26.98
N ARG A 126 -39.20 23.04 25.98
CA ARG A 126 -38.47 21.77 26.17
C ARG A 126 -36.99 21.99 26.47
N LEU A 127 -36.33 22.92 25.77
CA LEU A 127 -34.94 23.30 26.04
C LEU A 127 -34.80 23.86 27.49
N ALA A 128 -35.73 24.72 27.91
CA ALA A 128 -35.77 25.29 29.28
C ALA A 128 -36.04 24.21 30.36
N ALA A 129 -36.76 23.16 30.01
CA ALA A 129 -36.99 21.99 30.86
C ALA A 129 -35.78 21.05 30.93
N GLY A 130 -34.72 21.28 30.15
CA GLY A 130 -33.53 20.42 30.10
C GLY A 130 -33.77 19.05 29.40
N GLU A 131 -34.81 18.96 28.55
CA GLU A 131 -35.07 17.72 27.83
C GLU A 131 -33.89 17.38 26.89
N PRO A 132 -33.44 16.11 26.87
CA PRO A 132 -32.40 15.68 25.93
C PRO A 132 -32.83 15.89 24.49
N TYR A 133 -31.93 16.34 23.63
CA TYR A 133 -32.20 16.59 22.21
C TYR A 133 -31.03 16.22 21.33
N VAL A 134 -31.33 16.05 20.04
CA VAL A 134 -30.35 16.05 18.95
C VAL A 134 -30.71 17.18 17.99
N ILE A 135 -29.75 17.64 17.18
CA ILE A 135 -30.04 18.57 16.08
C ILE A 135 -30.03 17.77 14.79
N ARG A 136 -31.12 17.87 14.01
CA ARG A 136 -31.25 17.20 12.71
C ARG A 136 -31.24 18.22 11.57
N GLN A 137 -30.69 17.80 10.44
CA GLN A 137 -30.80 18.52 9.18
C GLN A 137 -32.27 18.69 8.79
N LYS A 138 -32.65 19.87 8.34
CA LYS A 138 -33.95 20.13 7.76
C LYS A 138 -33.81 20.14 6.23
N VAL A 139 -33.90 18.95 5.62
CA VAL A 139 -33.80 18.79 4.17
C VAL A 139 -34.96 19.55 3.49
N PRO A 140 -34.68 20.49 2.56
CA PRO A 140 -35.77 21.23 1.90
C PRO A 140 -36.60 20.28 1.03
N GLU A 141 -37.91 20.52 0.95
CA GLU A 141 -38.84 19.68 0.18
C GLU A 141 -38.94 20.18 -1.27
N GLY A 142 -39.07 19.22 -2.21
CA GLY A 142 -39.33 19.53 -3.63
C GLY A 142 -38.13 20.14 -4.35
N VAL A 143 -36.91 19.88 -3.89
CA VAL A 143 -35.69 20.33 -4.56
C VAL A 143 -34.85 19.15 -5.04
N VAL A 144 -34.11 19.36 -6.11
CA VAL A 144 -33.08 18.38 -6.56
C VAL A 144 -31.70 18.94 -6.17
N SER A 145 -30.98 18.20 -5.38
CA SER A 145 -29.59 18.53 -5.06
C SER A 145 -28.66 17.90 -6.09
N SER A 146 -27.98 18.72 -6.88
CA SER A 146 -27.06 18.29 -7.92
C SER A 146 -25.68 18.90 -7.75
N TYR A 147 -24.67 18.21 -8.27
CA TYR A 147 -23.29 18.68 -8.37
C TYR A 147 -22.56 17.98 -9.51
N THR A 148 -21.46 18.57 -9.96
CA THR A 148 -20.58 17.94 -10.95
C THR A 148 -19.39 17.33 -10.25
N ASP A 149 -19.28 15.99 -10.29
CA ASP A 149 -18.09 15.26 -9.85
C ASP A 149 -17.02 15.32 -10.93
N MET A 150 -15.76 15.51 -10.53
CA MET A 150 -14.64 15.67 -11.47
C MET A 150 -14.35 14.38 -12.25
N VAL A 151 -14.77 13.21 -11.75
CA VAL A 151 -14.60 11.90 -12.39
C VAL A 151 -15.90 11.40 -12.99
N PHE A 152 -17.01 11.45 -12.24
CA PHE A 152 -18.29 10.83 -12.64
C PHE A 152 -19.26 11.79 -13.35
N GLY A 153 -18.91 13.07 -13.47
CA GLY A 153 -19.78 14.05 -14.09
C GLY A 153 -20.97 14.47 -13.23
N GLU A 154 -22.12 14.74 -13.84
CA GLU A 154 -23.29 15.25 -13.11
C GLU A 154 -23.98 14.18 -12.27
N ILE A 155 -24.16 14.48 -10.99
CA ILE A 155 -24.85 13.65 -10.00
C ILE A 155 -26.01 14.45 -9.43
N SER A 156 -27.21 13.87 -9.40
CA SER A 156 -28.43 14.50 -8.91
C SER A 156 -29.21 13.55 -8.03
N VAL A 157 -29.73 14.04 -6.90
CA VAL A 157 -30.59 13.29 -5.98
C VAL A 157 -31.77 14.16 -5.59
N ASP A 158 -32.99 13.62 -5.66
CA ASP A 158 -34.19 14.30 -5.18
C ASP A 158 -34.15 14.39 -3.64
N SER A 159 -34.53 15.54 -3.09
CA SER A 159 -34.62 15.76 -1.65
C SER A 159 -35.58 14.80 -0.94
N ALA A 160 -36.54 14.23 -1.66
CA ALA A 160 -37.43 13.19 -1.13
C ALA A 160 -36.68 11.89 -0.73
N ASP A 161 -35.55 11.61 -1.37
CA ASP A 161 -34.70 10.46 -1.10
C ASP A 161 -33.63 10.76 -0.03
N ILE A 162 -33.58 11.98 0.49
CA ILE A 162 -32.62 12.41 1.53
C ILE A 162 -33.32 12.51 2.88
N GLU A 163 -32.84 11.74 3.85
CA GLU A 163 -33.35 11.75 5.21
C GLU A 163 -32.88 12.97 6.03
N ASP A 164 -33.74 13.47 6.93
CA ASP A 164 -33.38 14.46 7.96
C ASP A 164 -32.44 13.83 9.01
N GLY A 165 -31.18 13.65 8.64
CA GLY A 165 -30.19 12.98 9.48
C GLY A 165 -29.75 13.81 10.68
N VAL A 166 -29.24 13.14 11.71
CA VAL A 166 -28.65 13.79 12.88
C VAL A 166 -27.35 14.50 12.48
N LEU A 167 -27.23 15.77 12.86
CA LEU A 167 -26.02 16.60 12.71
C LEU A 167 -25.22 16.64 14.02
N LEU A 168 -25.91 16.92 15.14
CA LEU A 168 -25.33 16.96 16.48
C LEU A 168 -26.05 15.96 17.38
N LYS A 169 -25.30 15.08 18.04
CA LYS A 169 -25.82 14.07 18.97
C LYS A 169 -26.14 14.69 20.33
N SER A 170 -26.88 13.96 21.17
CA SER A 170 -27.27 14.42 22.51
C SER A 170 -26.11 14.61 23.50
N ASP A 171 -24.97 13.98 23.25
CA ASP A 171 -23.71 14.16 23.97
C ASP A 171 -22.91 15.39 23.50
N GLY A 172 -23.41 16.12 22.50
CA GLY A 172 -22.75 17.28 21.90
C GLY A 172 -21.72 16.94 20.82
N LEU A 173 -21.50 15.66 20.53
CA LEU A 173 -20.62 15.23 19.43
C LEU A 173 -21.33 15.42 18.07
N PRO A 174 -20.64 15.94 17.06
CA PRO A 174 -21.19 15.98 15.73
C PRO A 174 -21.18 14.56 15.12
N THR A 175 -22.07 14.35 14.16
CA THR A 175 -21.90 13.21 13.26
C THR A 175 -20.86 13.56 12.20
N TYR A 176 -20.26 12.53 11.58
CA TYR A 176 -19.36 12.70 10.44
C TYR A 176 -19.95 13.62 9.37
N ASN A 177 -21.24 13.45 9.05
CA ASN A 177 -21.94 14.18 8.01
C ASN A 177 -22.00 15.71 8.24
N PHE A 178 -21.85 16.15 9.46
CA PHE A 178 -21.86 17.57 9.82
C PHE A 178 -20.44 18.10 10.06
N ALA A 179 -19.63 17.34 10.79
CA ALA A 179 -18.26 17.73 11.11
C ALA A 179 -17.44 18.00 9.84
N ASN A 180 -17.53 17.11 8.84
CA ASN A 180 -16.78 17.28 7.59
C ASN A 180 -17.14 18.58 6.87
N VAL A 181 -18.44 18.95 6.80
CA VAL A 181 -18.90 20.18 6.12
C VAL A 181 -18.39 21.42 6.84
N VAL A 182 -18.53 21.47 8.17
CA VAL A 182 -18.08 22.61 8.98
C VAL A 182 -16.57 22.77 8.90
N ASP A 183 -15.83 21.67 9.03
CA ASP A 183 -14.37 21.69 8.97
C ASP A 183 -13.86 22.05 7.58
N ASP A 184 -14.42 21.49 6.53
CA ASP A 184 -14.02 21.78 5.17
C ASP A 184 -14.23 23.26 4.83
N HIS A 185 -15.34 23.84 5.28
CA HIS A 185 -15.57 25.29 5.12
C HIS A 185 -14.57 26.12 5.92
N LEU A 186 -14.43 25.84 7.22
CA LEU A 186 -13.58 26.64 8.10
C LEU A 186 -12.08 26.49 7.83
N MET A 187 -11.68 25.35 7.27
CA MET A 187 -10.29 25.08 6.84
C MET A 187 -10.04 25.50 5.39
N GLY A 188 -11.02 26.08 4.70
CA GLY A 188 -10.87 26.56 3.33
C GLY A 188 -10.61 25.46 2.30
N ILE A 189 -11.18 24.26 2.52
CA ILE A 189 -11.02 23.12 1.61
C ILE A 189 -11.75 23.44 0.29
N THR A 190 -11.01 23.40 -0.80
CA THR A 190 -11.52 23.69 -2.14
C THR A 190 -11.88 22.43 -2.91
N HIS A 191 -11.23 21.29 -2.60
CA HIS A 191 -11.42 20.02 -3.28
C HIS A 191 -11.48 18.88 -2.25
N VAL A 192 -12.50 18.03 -2.37
CA VAL A 192 -12.69 16.83 -1.54
C VAL A 192 -12.49 15.60 -2.42
N ILE A 193 -11.48 14.77 -2.06
CA ILE A 193 -11.15 13.54 -2.77
C ILE A 193 -11.41 12.37 -1.85
N ARG A 194 -12.30 11.44 -2.24
CA ARG A 194 -12.72 10.31 -1.40
C ARG A 194 -13.30 9.16 -2.20
N GLY A 195 -13.69 8.07 -1.55
CA GLY A 195 -14.26 6.89 -2.22
C GLY A 195 -15.68 7.09 -2.72
N THR A 196 -16.09 6.31 -3.72
CA THR A 196 -17.43 6.34 -4.33
C THR A 196 -18.57 5.99 -3.38
N GLU A 197 -18.29 5.45 -2.19
CA GLU A 197 -19.29 5.23 -1.15
C GLU A 197 -19.97 6.52 -0.68
N TYR A 198 -19.34 7.67 -0.90
CA TYR A 198 -19.91 8.98 -0.57
C TYR A 198 -20.63 9.67 -1.72
N LEU A 199 -20.67 9.07 -2.91
CA LEU A 199 -21.23 9.69 -4.10
C LEU A 199 -22.70 10.05 -3.91
N SER A 200 -23.49 9.14 -3.33
CA SER A 200 -24.92 9.36 -3.02
C SER A 200 -25.16 10.23 -1.78
N SER A 201 -24.18 10.36 -0.88
CA SER A 201 -24.29 11.19 0.32
C SER A 201 -23.88 12.65 0.09
N THR A 202 -23.11 12.93 -0.96
CA THR A 202 -22.63 14.30 -1.27
C THR A 202 -23.77 15.31 -1.47
N PRO A 203 -24.87 14.98 -2.14
CA PRO A 203 -26.01 15.90 -2.25
C PRO A 203 -26.57 16.35 -0.89
N LYS A 204 -26.57 15.48 0.12
CA LYS A 204 -26.96 15.81 1.48
C LYS A 204 -26.03 16.84 2.12
N TYR A 205 -24.71 16.72 1.91
CA TYR A 205 -23.73 17.70 2.39
C TYR A 205 -23.89 19.04 1.70
N ASN A 206 -24.14 19.04 0.39
CA ASN A 206 -24.37 20.24 -0.38
C ASN A 206 -25.56 21.05 0.13
N LEU A 207 -26.63 20.39 0.58
CA LEU A 207 -27.77 21.07 1.19
C LEU A 207 -27.41 21.77 2.51
N ILE A 208 -26.38 21.31 3.23
CA ILE A 208 -25.88 22.01 4.42
C ILE A 208 -25.08 23.25 4.01
N TYR A 209 -24.19 23.14 3.00
CA TYR A 209 -23.50 24.32 2.44
C TYR A 209 -24.50 25.37 1.97
N ASP A 210 -25.53 24.97 1.24
CA ASP A 210 -26.56 25.87 0.71
C ASP A 210 -27.33 26.58 1.82
N ALA A 211 -27.69 25.85 2.88
CA ALA A 211 -28.41 26.39 4.02
C ALA A 211 -27.61 27.44 4.81
N PHE A 212 -26.26 27.30 4.82
CA PHE A 212 -25.36 28.32 5.34
C PHE A 212 -25.06 29.46 4.35
N GLY A 213 -25.38 29.29 3.08
CA GLY A 213 -24.95 30.20 2.02
C GLY A 213 -23.44 30.11 1.71
N TRP A 214 -22.83 28.96 1.98
CA TRP A 214 -21.42 28.72 1.74
C TRP A 214 -21.15 28.22 0.32
N GLU A 215 -19.97 28.52 -0.19
CA GLU A 215 -19.49 27.93 -1.43
C GLU A 215 -19.19 26.44 -1.22
N ARG A 216 -19.68 25.59 -2.13
CA ARG A 216 -19.45 24.15 -2.09
C ARG A 216 -18.04 23.83 -2.61
N PRO A 217 -17.31 22.87 -2.02
CA PRO A 217 -16.06 22.36 -2.60
C PRO A 217 -16.34 21.61 -3.90
N LYS A 218 -15.30 21.43 -4.71
CA LYS A 218 -15.32 20.49 -5.84
C LYS A 218 -15.07 19.07 -5.33
N TYR A 219 -15.67 18.09 -5.98
CA TYR A 219 -15.61 16.70 -5.56
C TYR A 219 -14.94 15.81 -6.60
N MET A 220 -14.13 14.89 -6.13
CA MET A 220 -13.50 13.84 -6.91
C MET A 220 -13.71 12.51 -6.20
N HIS A 221 -14.60 11.66 -6.70
CA HIS A 221 -14.84 10.35 -6.12
C HIS A 221 -14.04 9.28 -6.85
N LEU A 222 -13.47 8.33 -6.09
CA LEU A 222 -12.58 7.30 -6.59
C LEU A 222 -13.21 5.92 -6.44
N PRO A 223 -13.25 5.11 -7.51
CA PRO A 223 -13.72 3.73 -7.43
C PRO A 223 -12.89 2.90 -6.44
N PRO A 224 -13.45 1.85 -5.80
CA PRO A 224 -12.71 1.00 -4.87
C PRO A 224 -11.63 0.18 -5.56
N ILE A 225 -10.64 -0.26 -4.78
CA ILE A 225 -9.70 -1.30 -5.19
C ILE A 225 -10.33 -2.65 -4.89
N MET A 226 -10.35 -3.52 -5.90
CA MET A 226 -10.92 -4.86 -5.82
C MET A 226 -9.80 -5.91 -5.72
N LYS A 227 -10.07 -7.02 -5.07
CA LYS A 227 -9.22 -8.22 -5.12
C LYS A 227 -9.42 -8.99 -6.42
N ASP A 228 -10.67 -9.07 -6.84
CA ASP A 228 -11.11 -9.72 -8.08
C ASP A 228 -12.41 -9.04 -8.59
N ALA A 229 -13.04 -9.58 -9.60
CA ALA A 229 -14.21 -8.98 -10.23
C ALA A 229 -15.41 -8.76 -9.27
N THR A 230 -15.46 -9.43 -8.12
CA THR A 230 -16.62 -9.42 -7.21
C THR A 230 -16.32 -8.95 -5.80
N ARG A 231 -15.07 -9.07 -5.34
CA ARG A 231 -14.69 -8.84 -3.94
C ARG A 231 -13.79 -7.62 -3.82
N LYS A 232 -14.13 -6.74 -2.87
CA LYS A 232 -13.24 -5.64 -2.48
C LYS A 232 -11.97 -6.19 -1.82
N LEU A 233 -10.85 -5.51 -2.05
CA LEU A 233 -9.61 -5.79 -1.33
C LEU A 233 -9.82 -5.54 0.16
N SER A 234 -9.49 -6.52 1.00
CA SER A 234 -9.62 -6.41 2.45
C SER A 234 -8.63 -7.34 3.15
N LYS A 235 -8.31 -7.03 4.41
CA LYS A 235 -7.43 -7.85 5.28
C LYS A 235 -7.82 -9.33 5.38
N ARG A 236 -9.09 -9.67 5.17
CA ARG A 236 -9.57 -11.06 5.22
C ARG A 236 -9.08 -11.94 4.08
N PHE A 237 -8.58 -11.33 3.01
CA PHE A 237 -8.21 -12.02 1.77
C PHE A 237 -6.72 -11.87 1.40
N GLY A 238 -5.88 -11.50 2.35
CA GLY A 238 -4.45 -11.32 2.17
C GLY A 238 -3.97 -9.93 2.57
N ASP A 239 -2.75 -9.60 2.19
CA ASP A 239 -2.17 -8.30 2.51
C ASP A 239 -2.93 -7.18 1.81
N ALA A 240 -3.27 -6.18 2.58
CA ALA A 240 -3.98 -5.01 2.09
C ALA A 240 -3.47 -3.71 2.75
N ASN A 241 -2.49 -3.82 3.65
CA ASN A 241 -1.88 -2.66 4.28
C ASN A 241 -0.51 -2.36 3.67
N PHE A 242 -0.18 -1.11 3.60
CA PHE A 242 1.11 -0.64 3.12
C PHE A 242 2.28 -1.26 3.92
N GLU A 243 2.16 -1.29 5.23
CA GLU A 243 3.19 -1.81 6.14
C GLU A 243 3.47 -3.31 5.93
N ASP A 244 2.46 -4.08 5.52
CA ASP A 244 2.60 -5.52 5.26
C ASP A 244 3.52 -5.76 4.04
N PHE A 245 3.40 -4.91 3.00
CA PHE A 245 4.29 -4.96 1.83
C PHE A 245 5.72 -4.53 2.17
N ILE A 246 5.88 -3.46 2.96
CA ILE A 246 7.21 -3.02 3.40
C ILE A 246 7.90 -4.12 4.22
N ALA A 247 7.18 -4.76 5.14
CA ALA A 247 7.70 -5.88 5.93
C ALA A 247 8.10 -7.09 5.07
N LYS A 248 7.49 -7.28 3.91
CA LYS A 248 7.87 -8.29 2.91
C LYS A 248 9.08 -7.89 2.05
N GLY A 249 9.61 -6.70 2.23
CA GLY A 249 10.77 -6.22 1.48
C GLY A 249 10.46 -5.56 0.14
N TYR A 250 9.24 -5.05 -0.03
CA TYR A 250 8.97 -4.10 -1.10
C TYR A 250 9.51 -2.72 -0.73
N LEU A 251 10.01 -1.99 -1.70
CA LEU A 251 10.45 -0.60 -1.52
C LEU A 251 9.24 0.32 -1.37
N PRO A 252 9.25 1.26 -0.41
CA PRO A 252 8.14 2.19 -0.22
C PRO A 252 7.76 2.96 -1.49
N GLU A 253 8.73 3.49 -2.23
CA GLU A 253 8.53 4.22 -3.47
C GLU A 253 7.93 3.35 -4.58
N ALA A 254 8.27 2.07 -4.66
CA ALA A 254 7.69 1.15 -5.63
C ALA A 254 6.22 0.84 -5.29
N VAL A 255 5.90 0.63 -4.00
CA VAL A 255 4.52 0.41 -3.56
C VAL A 255 3.67 1.66 -3.80
N VAL A 256 4.18 2.85 -3.49
CA VAL A 256 3.48 4.13 -3.73
C VAL A 256 3.23 4.34 -5.22
N ASN A 257 4.22 4.12 -6.07
CA ASN A 257 4.05 4.21 -7.51
C ASN A 257 3.01 3.21 -8.03
N TYR A 258 3.05 1.96 -7.55
CA TYR A 258 2.03 0.96 -7.91
C TYR A 258 0.62 1.39 -7.47
N ILE A 259 0.48 1.91 -6.24
CA ILE A 259 -0.80 2.43 -5.72
C ILE A 259 -1.31 3.58 -6.59
N ALA A 260 -0.44 4.47 -7.07
CA ALA A 260 -0.82 5.53 -7.98
C ALA A 260 -1.44 4.98 -9.29
N LEU A 261 -0.91 3.89 -9.81
CA LEU A 261 -1.43 3.24 -11.03
C LEU A 261 -2.72 2.45 -10.82
N LEU A 262 -3.16 2.26 -9.57
CA LEU A 262 -4.44 1.60 -9.28
C LEU A 262 -5.63 2.55 -9.48
N GLY A 263 -5.98 2.74 -10.73
CA GLY A 263 -7.11 3.57 -11.14
C GLY A 263 -6.74 4.92 -11.73
N TRP A 264 -5.47 5.15 -11.97
CA TRP A 264 -4.98 6.28 -12.74
C TRP A 264 -3.95 5.83 -13.75
N CYS A 265 -3.99 6.41 -14.96
CA CYS A 265 -3.04 6.17 -16.03
C CYS A 265 -2.48 7.51 -16.52
N PRO A 266 -1.16 7.71 -16.50
CA PRO A 266 -0.57 8.91 -17.11
C PRO A 266 -0.72 8.89 -18.62
N LYS A 267 -0.76 10.09 -19.25
CA LYS A 267 -1.00 10.24 -20.69
C LYS A 267 0.03 9.55 -21.59
N ASP A 268 1.26 9.39 -21.12
CA ASP A 268 2.36 8.72 -21.81
C ASP A 268 2.47 7.21 -21.49
N ASN A 269 1.57 6.67 -20.68
CA ASN A 269 1.56 5.30 -20.18
C ASN A 269 2.84 4.89 -19.43
N LYS A 270 3.58 5.85 -18.86
CA LYS A 270 4.76 5.58 -18.06
C LYS A 270 4.40 4.89 -16.75
N GLU A 271 4.93 3.70 -16.51
CA GLU A 271 4.59 2.92 -15.32
C GLU A 271 5.55 3.18 -14.14
N LYS A 272 6.84 3.31 -14.39
CA LYS A 272 7.83 3.58 -13.35
C LYS A 272 8.08 5.07 -13.24
N MET A 273 7.70 5.66 -12.09
CA MET A 273 7.75 7.10 -11.86
C MET A 273 8.22 7.41 -10.45
N THR A 274 9.09 8.39 -10.31
CA THR A 274 9.38 9.02 -9.02
C THR A 274 8.16 9.80 -8.51
N MET A 275 8.15 10.17 -7.23
CA MET A 275 7.09 11.02 -6.66
C MET A 275 6.94 12.33 -7.44
N GLN A 276 8.05 12.96 -7.82
CA GLN A 276 8.03 14.21 -8.58
C GLN A 276 7.41 14.03 -9.97
N GLU A 277 7.77 12.95 -10.68
CA GLU A 277 7.18 12.63 -11.98
C GLU A 277 5.68 12.30 -11.86
N MET A 278 5.25 11.64 -10.79
CA MET A 278 3.82 11.41 -10.53
C MET A 278 3.09 12.73 -10.30
N ILE A 279 3.65 13.67 -9.53
CA ILE A 279 3.07 15.01 -9.32
C ILE A 279 2.90 15.74 -10.67
N GLU A 280 3.94 15.74 -11.49
CA GLU A 280 3.93 16.41 -12.80
C GLU A 280 2.95 15.78 -13.79
N ALA A 281 2.86 14.45 -13.80
CA ALA A 281 2.01 13.70 -14.71
C ALA A 281 0.54 13.64 -14.27
N PHE A 282 0.24 13.77 -12.96
CA PHE A 282 -1.10 13.53 -12.42
C PHE A 282 -2.15 14.40 -13.09
N ASP A 283 -3.19 13.77 -13.63
CA ASP A 283 -4.31 14.44 -14.30
C ASP A 283 -5.61 13.69 -13.94
N VAL A 284 -6.66 14.43 -13.68
CA VAL A 284 -7.99 13.89 -13.37
C VAL A 284 -8.55 13.08 -14.53
N ASP A 285 -8.28 13.52 -15.77
CA ASP A 285 -8.73 12.81 -16.97
C ASP A 285 -8.14 11.39 -17.09
N GLY A 286 -7.03 11.11 -16.42
CA GLY A 286 -6.42 9.79 -16.35
C GLY A 286 -7.06 8.86 -15.32
N ILE A 287 -7.99 9.35 -14.50
CA ILE A 287 -8.63 8.53 -13.46
C ILE A 287 -9.72 7.65 -14.07
N SER A 288 -9.67 6.35 -13.78
CA SER A 288 -10.67 5.39 -14.24
C SER A 288 -12.01 5.57 -13.54
N HIS A 289 -13.09 5.43 -14.30
CA HIS A 289 -14.46 5.38 -13.77
C HIS A 289 -14.79 4.00 -13.17
N SER A 290 -13.99 2.99 -13.44
CA SER A 290 -14.17 1.60 -13.00
C SER A 290 -13.22 1.23 -11.89
N SER A 291 -13.64 0.29 -11.05
CA SER A 291 -12.80 -0.29 -10.00
C SER A 291 -11.56 -0.95 -10.59
N SER A 292 -10.43 -0.81 -9.91
CA SER A 292 -9.17 -1.44 -10.29
C SER A 292 -8.96 -2.73 -9.52
N ILE A 293 -8.48 -3.77 -10.21
CA ILE A 293 -8.13 -5.03 -9.57
C ILE A 293 -6.67 -4.97 -9.12
N PHE A 294 -6.42 -5.35 -7.87
CA PHE A 294 -5.08 -5.47 -7.33
C PHE A 294 -4.33 -6.63 -8.00
N ASP A 295 -3.22 -6.34 -8.66
CA ASP A 295 -2.35 -7.29 -9.33
C ASP A 295 -1.00 -7.37 -8.60
N GLU A 296 -0.80 -8.42 -7.82
CA GLU A 296 0.43 -8.64 -7.07
C GLU A 296 1.63 -8.90 -7.99
N ALA A 297 1.42 -9.57 -9.12
CA ALA A 297 2.49 -9.84 -10.08
C ALA A 297 3.02 -8.54 -10.71
N LYS A 298 2.12 -7.61 -11.03
CA LYS A 298 2.50 -6.28 -11.53
C LYS A 298 3.23 -5.46 -10.47
N MET A 299 2.77 -5.47 -9.23
CA MET A 299 3.45 -4.77 -8.12
C MET A 299 4.86 -5.34 -7.89
N ARG A 300 4.99 -6.66 -7.90
CA ARG A 300 6.26 -7.35 -7.77
C ARG A 300 7.23 -7.00 -8.91
N TRP A 301 6.77 -7.06 -10.15
CA TRP A 301 7.56 -6.65 -11.31
C TRP A 301 8.04 -5.19 -11.18
N LEU A 302 7.14 -4.26 -10.84
CA LEU A 302 7.50 -2.85 -10.69
C LEU A 302 8.57 -2.67 -9.59
N ASN A 303 8.43 -3.36 -8.46
CA ASN A 303 9.43 -3.33 -7.41
C ASN A 303 10.80 -3.85 -7.88
N GLY A 304 10.83 -4.94 -8.65
CA GLY A 304 12.05 -5.45 -9.28
C GLY A 304 12.72 -4.43 -10.20
N GLU A 305 11.94 -3.63 -10.93
CA GLU A 305 12.47 -2.56 -11.79
C GLU A 305 13.07 -1.40 -10.97
N TYR A 306 12.55 -1.13 -9.75
CA TYR A 306 13.17 -0.19 -8.83
C TYR A 306 14.49 -0.74 -8.27
N LEU A 307 14.51 -1.99 -7.80
CA LEU A 307 15.72 -2.64 -7.26
C LEU A 307 16.86 -2.67 -8.31
N LYS A 308 16.55 -3.05 -9.55
CA LYS A 308 17.53 -3.11 -10.66
C LYS A 308 18.10 -1.73 -11.01
N ALA A 309 17.33 -0.67 -10.84
CA ALA A 309 17.74 0.70 -11.17
C ALA A 309 18.50 1.42 -10.05
N MET A 310 18.57 0.84 -8.86
CA MET A 310 19.35 1.39 -7.75
C MET A 310 20.85 1.41 -8.10
N SER A 311 21.60 2.34 -7.48
CA SER A 311 23.05 2.21 -7.43
C SER A 311 23.43 0.94 -6.64
N ALA A 312 24.58 0.35 -6.95
CA ALA A 312 25.07 -0.82 -6.22
C ALA A 312 25.15 -0.55 -4.71
N GLU A 313 25.57 0.66 -4.33
CA GLU A 313 25.68 1.08 -2.92
C GLU A 313 24.33 1.19 -2.24
N ASP A 314 23.30 1.73 -2.91
CA ASP A 314 21.97 1.85 -2.31
C ASP A 314 21.27 0.48 -2.24
N PHE A 315 21.47 -0.37 -3.25
CA PHE A 315 20.97 -1.74 -3.19
C PHE A 315 21.62 -2.52 -2.03
N GLU A 316 22.94 -2.41 -1.86
CA GLU A 316 23.65 -3.04 -0.75
C GLU A 316 23.04 -2.65 0.60
N LYS A 317 22.77 -1.35 0.82
CA LYS A 317 22.16 -0.86 2.07
C LYS A 317 20.81 -1.52 2.37
N VAL A 318 19.92 -1.63 1.37
CA VAL A 318 18.59 -2.21 1.58
C VAL A 318 18.61 -3.74 1.62
N ALA A 319 19.58 -4.39 0.96
CA ALA A 319 19.73 -5.83 0.91
C ALA A 319 20.44 -6.40 2.15
N THR A 320 21.34 -5.63 2.78
CA THR A 320 22.18 -6.07 3.92
C THR A 320 21.39 -6.77 5.01
N PRO A 321 20.28 -6.24 5.57
CA PRO A 321 19.56 -6.94 6.63
C PRO A 321 19.02 -8.32 6.22
N TRP A 322 18.70 -8.50 4.95
CA TRP A 322 18.21 -9.76 4.39
C TRP A 322 19.34 -10.75 4.13
N ILE A 323 20.50 -10.25 3.69
CA ILE A 323 21.71 -11.04 3.48
C ILE A 323 22.25 -11.52 4.84
N GLU A 324 22.37 -10.64 5.84
CA GLU A 324 22.83 -10.99 7.19
C GLU A 324 21.95 -12.06 7.82
N LYS A 325 20.63 -11.98 7.64
CA LYS A 325 19.70 -13.04 8.05
C LYS A 325 19.96 -14.35 7.32
N ALA A 326 20.33 -14.29 6.04
CA ALA A 326 20.61 -15.48 5.22
C ALA A 326 21.92 -16.17 5.61
N ILE A 327 22.97 -15.41 5.92
CA ILE A 327 24.31 -15.97 6.23
C ILE A 327 24.46 -16.43 7.68
N ASP A 328 23.55 -16.07 8.57
CA ASP A 328 23.47 -16.50 9.97
C ASP A 328 24.81 -16.35 10.73
N GLY A 329 25.45 -15.20 10.61
CA GLY A 329 26.71 -14.87 11.27
C GLY A 329 27.97 -15.50 10.65
N LYS A 330 27.89 -16.19 9.52
CA LYS A 330 29.05 -16.72 8.81
C LYS A 330 29.79 -15.59 8.06
N ASP A 331 31.11 -15.77 7.91
CA ASP A 331 32.01 -14.78 7.26
C ASP A 331 31.92 -14.83 5.72
N TYR A 332 30.85 -14.24 5.16
CA TYR A 332 30.69 -14.02 3.73
C TYR A 332 30.77 -12.52 3.41
N ASP A 333 31.23 -12.19 2.20
CA ASP A 333 31.25 -10.79 1.73
C ASP A 333 29.83 -10.34 1.34
N VAL A 334 29.23 -9.50 2.21
CA VAL A 334 27.87 -8.96 2.02
C VAL A 334 27.76 -8.16 0.72
N LYS A 335 28.78 -7.41 0.35
CA LYS A 335 28.80 -6.59 -0.87
C LYS A 335 28.81 -7.48 -2.11
N GLU A 336 29.59 -8.55 -2.12
CA GLU A 336 29.61 -9.53 -3.21
C GLU A 336 28.24 -10.19 -3.36
N LEU A 337 27.63 -10.65 -2.24
CA LEU A 337 26.31 -11.23 -2.23
C LEU A 337 25.22 -10.24 -2.70
N ALA A 338 25.27 -8.98 -2.29
CA ALA A 338 24.36 -7.95 -2.76
C ALA A 338 24.46 -7.75 -4.27
N SER A 339 25.67 -7.65 -4.80
CA SER A 339 25.91 -7.53 -6.25
C SER A 339 25.28 -8.69 -7.05
N LEU A 340 25.36 -9.92 -6.50
CA LEU A 340 24.74 -11.10 -7.12
C LEU A 340 23.22 -11.06 -7.05
N MET A 341 22.62 -10.46 -6.02
CA MET A 341 21.18 -10.46 -5.79
C MET A 341 20.44 -9.37 -6.59
N GLN A 342 21.05 -8.22 -6.87
CA GLN A 342 20.38 -7.03 -7.38
C GLN A 342 19.51 -7.27 -8.63
N THR A 343 19.97 -8.10 -9.55
CA THR A 343 19.23 -8.41 -10.78
C THR A 343 18.40 -9.70 -10.71
N ARG A 344 18.38 -10.35 -9.54
CA ARG A 344 17.81 -11.69 -9.37
C ARG A 344 16.69 -11.78 -8.37
N VAL A 345 16.36 -10.64 -7.74
CA VAL A 345 15.22 -10.54 -6.81
C VAL A 345 14.26 -9.45 -7.30
N ASP A 346 12.98 -9.72 -7.16
CA ASP A 346 11.94 -8.74 -7.37
C ASP A 346 11.45 -8.15 -6.05
N ILE A 347 11.67 -8.86 -4.93
CA ILE A 347 11.44 -8.38 -3.55
C ILE A 347 12.59 -8.86 -2.66
N LEU A 348 12.92 -8.08 -1.64
CA LEU A 348 14.09 -8.35 -0.80
C LEU A 348 13.95 -9.62 0.05
N SER A 349 12.73 -10.02 0.41
CA SER A 349 12.48 -11.27 1.16
C SER A 349 12.84 -12.57 0.40
N GLU A 350 13.13 -12.49 -0.90
CA GLU A 350 13.64 -13.63 -1.66
C GLU A 350 15.11 -13.92 -1.41
N ILE A 351 15.85 -12.95 -0.88
CA ILE A 351 17.30 -13.07 -0.66
C ILE A 351 17.63 -14.25 0.24
N PRO A 352 17.00 -14.45 1.43
CA PRO A 352 17.31 -15.58 2.29
C PRO A 352 17.09 -16.94 1.60
N GLU A 353 16.01 -17.10 0.85
CA GLU A 353 15.73 -18.34 0.13
C GLU A 353 16.77 -18.62 -0.95
N LYS A 354 17.12 -17.60 -1.75
CA LYS A 354 18.12 -17.73 -2.82
C LYS A 354 19.53 -17.97 -2.30
N LEU A 355 19.83 -17.60 -1.06
CA LEU A 355 21.12 -17.81 -0.38
C LEU A 355 21.11 -19.00 0.60
N ALA A 356 20.00 -19.73 0.74
CA ALA A 356 19.86 -20.83 1.70
C ALA A 356 20.98 -21.87 1.57
N PHE A 357 21.47 -22.12 0.35
CA PHE A 357 22.59 -23.05 0.08
C PHE A 357 23.89 -22.69 0.83
N LEU A 358 24.05 -21.45 1.30
CA LEU A 358 25.23 -21.07 2.09
C LEU A 358 25.25 -21.74 3.47
N ASN A 359 24.07 -22.01 4.04
CA ASN A 359 23.91 -22.62 5.36
C ASN A 359 23.45 -24.06 5.30
N GLU A 360 22.60 -24.40 4.36
CA GLU A 360 21.92 -25.69 4.23
C GLU A 360 22.54 -26.53 3.09
N PHE A 361 23.81 -26.91 3.26
CA PHE A 361 24.49 -27.78 2.31
C PHE A 361 24.64 -29.20 2.88
N GLY A 362 23.99 -30.16 2.21
CA GLY A 362 23.98 -31.57 2.62
C GLY A 362 23.56 -32.49 1.46
N GLU A 363 22.78 -33.50 1.74
CA GLU A 363 22.22 -34.37 0.70
C GLU A 363 21.21 -33.61 -0.15
N TYR A 364 21.27 -33.80 -1.47
CA TYR A 364 20.37 -33.18 -2.44
C TYR A 364 20.08 -34.16 -3.58
N ASP A 365 19.04 -33.85 -4.37
CA ASP A 365 18.60 -34.67 -5.49
C ASP A 365 19.65 -34.67 -6.62
N LEU A 366 20.22 -35.81 -6.92
CA LEU A 366 21.23 -35.99 -7.96
C LEU A 366 20.63 -35.90 -9.38
N ASP A 367 19.32 -35.92 -9.54
CA ASP A 367 18.68 -35.67 -10.83
C ASP A 367 18.85 -34.20 -11.30
N MET A 368 19.23 -33.29 -10.40
CA MET A 368 19.65 -31.91 -10.72
C MET A 368 20.86 -31.85 -11.68
N TYR A 369 21.67 -32.89 -11.76
CA TYR A 369 22.77 -32.99 -12.72
C TYR A 369 22.31 -33.33 -14.14
N VAL A 370 21.08 -33.83 -14.31
CA VAL A 370 20.60 -34.24 -15.64
C VAL A 370 20.18 -33.04 -16.45
N HIS A 371 20.90 -32.77 -17.56
CA HIS A 371 20.61 -31.64 -18.44
C HIS A 371 20.69 -32.01 -19.92
N GLN A 372 19.54 -32.24 -20.55
CA GLN A 372 19.47 -32.75 -21.94
C GLN A 372 20.20 -31.90 -22.98
N LYS A 373 20.00 -30.56 -22.94
CA LYS A 373 20.64 -29.66 -23.93
C LYS A 373 22.16 -29.62 -23.81
N MET A 374 22.68 -29.72 -22.58
CA MET A 374 24.13 -29.78 -22.35
C MET A 374 24.69 -31.19 -22.46
N LYS A 375 23.83 -32.19 -22.61
CA LYS A 375 24.22 -33.61 -22.63
C LYS A 375 24.99 -34.00 -21.39
N VAL A 376 24.44 -33.65 -20.21
CA VAL A 376 24.95 -34.04 -18.89
C VAL A 376 23.99 -35.04 -18.30
N ASP A 377 24.52 -36.17 -17.91
CA ASP A 377 23.93 -37.18 -17.04
C ASP A 377 24.79 -37.38 -15.77
N LYS A 378 24.43 -38.28 -14.87
CA LYS A 378 25.17 -38.49 -13.64
C LYS A 378 26.61 -38.95 -13.85
N ALA A 379 26.88 -39.72 -14.91
CA ALA A 379 28.24 -40.18 -15.23
C ALA A 379 29.11 -39.04 -15.78
N VAL A 380 28.55 -38.20 -16.67
CA VAL A 380 29.21 -36.96 -17.14
C VAL A 380 29.43 -35.98 -15.98
N ALA A 381 28.46 -35.84 -15.08
CA ALA A 381 28.56 -34.96 -13.93
C ALA A 381 29.66 -35.42 -12.96
N LEU A 382 29.78 -36.74 -12.70
CA LEU A 382 30.84 -37.32 -11.86
C LEU A 382 32.20 -36.91 -12.41
N LYS A 383 32.44 -37.17 -13.69
CA LYS A 383 33.69 -36.79 -14.35
C LYS A 383 33.96 -35.28 -14.34
N ALA A 384 32.91 -34.46 -14.49
CA ALA A 384 33.02 -33.02 -14.47
C ALA A 384 33.41 -32.50 -13.04
N VAL A 385 32.86 -33.08 -12.00
CA VAL A 385 33.23 -32.72 -10.63
C VAL A 385 34.68 -33.16 -10.32
N GLU A 386 35.13 -34.32 -10.79
CA GLU A 386 36.53 -34.73 -10.67
C GLU A 386 37.46 -33.73 -11.35
N VAL A 387 37.17 -33.35 -12.58
CA VAL A 387 37.92 -32.32 -13.33
C VAL A 387 37.95 -30.98 -12.57
N SER A 388 36.83 -30.59 -11.93
CA SER A 388 36.79 -29.36 -11.15
C SER A 388 37.69 -29.42 -9.91
N ILE A 389 37.72 -30.56 -9.23
CA ILE A 389 38.64 -30.78 -8.08
C ILE A 389 40.08 -30.72 -8.53
N ASP A 390 40.42 -31.43 -9.59
CA ASP A 390 41.82 -31.47 -10.12
C ASP A 390 42.30 -30.11 -10.59
N ALA A 391 41.42 -29.31 -11.19
CA ALA A 391 41.69 -27.94 -11.59
C ALA A 391 41.98 -26.99 -10.44
N LEU A 392 41.32 -27.17 -9.28
CA LEU A 392 41.31 -26.17 -8.23
C LEU A 392 42.09 -26.55 -6.97
N LYS A 393 42.44 -27.85 -6.76
CA LYS A 393 43.10 -28.33 -5.50
C LYS A 393 44.42 -27.62 -5.21
N ASP A 394 45.24 -27.41 -6.21
CA ASP A 394 46.56 -26.80 -6.10
C ASP A 394 46.62 -25.39 -6.76
N PHE A 395 45.46 -24.78 -6.99
CA PHE A 395 45.35 -23.49 -7.69
C PHE A 395 45.24 -22.33 -6.68
N ASP A 396 46.17 -21.38 -6.73
CA ASP A 396 46.28 -20.31 -5.73
C ASP A 396 45.68 -18.97 -6.13
N ASP A 397 45.61 -18.67 -7.44
CA ASP A 397 44.99 -17.43 -7.92
C ASP A 397 43.46 -17.56 -7.90
N TRP A 398 42.84 -17.18 -6.77
CA TRP A 398 41.40 -17.29 -6.55
C TRP A 398 40.61 -16.09 -7.09
N SER A 399 41.04 -15.57 -8.26
CA SER A 399 40.28 -14.56 -9.00
C SER A 399 39.30 -15.21 -9.99
N ALA A 400 38.19 -14.51 -10.29
CA ALA A 400 37.15 -15.05 -11.19
C ALA A 400 37.70 -15.44 -12.57
N ASP A 401 38.51 -14.58 -13.16
CA ASP A 401 39.10 -14.83 -14.50
C ASP A 401 40.09 -16.00 -14.45
N ALA A 402 40.93 -16.08 -13.41
CA ALA A 402 41.91 -17.14 -13.28
C ALA A 402 41.21 -18.52 -13.04
N ILE A 403 40.22 -18.60 -12.15
CA ILE A 403 39.42 -19.81 -11.95
C ILE A 403 38.76 -20.25 -13.25
N LYS A 404 38.17 -19.31 -14.02
CA LYS A 404 37.49 -19.58 -15.26
C LYS A 404 38.43 -20.17 -16.32
N GLU A 405 39.61 -19.57 -16.52
CA GLU A 405 40.60 -20.06 -17.49
C GLU A 405 41.18 -21.40 -17.06
N GLN A 406 41.43 -21.62 -15.76
CA GLN A 406 41.91 -22.89 -15.22
C GLN A 406 40.89 -24.01 -15.45
N ILE A 407 39.62 -23.81 -15.11
CA ILE A 407 38.53 -24.78 -15.36
C ILE A 407 38.41 -25.10 -16.85
N LYS A 408 38.50 -24.07 -17.71
CA LYS A 408 38.44 -24.24 -19.18
C LYS A 408 39.61 -25.13 -19.67
N ALA A 409 40.83 -24.80 -19.25
CA ALA A 409 42.04 -25.58 -19.66
C ALA A 409 41.95 -27.06 -19.21
N CYS A 410 41.57 -27.31 -17.95
CA CYS A 410 41.40 -28.67 -17.44
C CYS A 410 40.23 -29.42 -18.11
N SER A 411 39.14 -28.70 -18.47
CA SER A 411 38.04 -29.29 -19.24
C SER A 411 38.48 -29.78 -20.61
N GLU A 412 39.27 -28.98 -21.35
CA GLU A 412 39.80 -29.30 -22.67
C GLU A 412 40.73 -30.51 -22.59
N GLN A 413 41.63 -30.56 -21.59
CA GLN A 413 42.52 -31.69 -21.35
C GLN A 413 41.77 -33.00 -21.05
N ALA A 414 40.65 -32.91 -20.33
CA ALA A 414 39.80 -34.05 -20.03
C ALA A 414 38.86 -34.46 -21.19
N GLY A 415 38.89 -33.73 -22.33
CA GLY A 415 38.00 -33.96 -23.45
C GLY A 415 36.55 -33.64 -23.20
N MET A 416 36.28 -32.70 -22.29
CA MET A 416 34.94 -32.25 -21.92
C MET A 416 34.65 -30.82 -22.37
N LYS A 417 33.38 -30.50 -22.60
CA LYS A 417 32.99 -29.12 -22.86
C LYS A 417 32.98 -28.33 -21.56
N SER A 418 33.61 -27.15 -21.53
CA SER A 418 33.63 -26.25 -20.37
C SER A 418 32.25 -26.01 -19.79
N GLY A 419 31.18 -25.90 -20.61
CA GLY A 419 29.81 -25.73 -20.15
C GLY A 419 29.28 -26.92 -19.33
N GLN A 420 29.70 -28.16 -19.64
CA GLN A 420 29.34 -29.35 -18.86
C GLN A 420 30.01 -29.32 -17.47
N VAL A 421 31.29 -28.93 -17.44
CA VAL A 421 32.03 -28.83 -16.18
C VAL A 421 31.50 -27.70 -15.34
N MET A 422 31.29 -26.50 -15.87
CA MET A 422 30.72 -25.36 -15.16
C MET A 422 29.31 -25.65 -14.60
N PHE A 423 28.45 -26.29 -15.40
CA PHE A 423 27.11 -26.66 -14.94
C PHE A 423 27.17 -27.65 -13.77
N SER A 424 27.94 -28.72 -13.90
CA SER A 424 28.07 -29.74 -12.85
C SER A 424 28.73 -29.18 -11.59
N MET A 425 29.77 -28.35 -11.76
CA MET A 425 30.44 -27.66 -10.65
C MET A 425 29.44 -26.76 -9.89
N ARG A 426 28.60 -26.00 -10.56
CA ARG A 426 27.60 -25.15 -9.93
C ARG A 426 26.63 -25.97 -9.06
N VAL A 427 26.11 -27.08 -9.59
CA VAL A 427 25.24 -27.98 -8.83
C VAL A 427 25.98 -28.57 -7.63
N ALA A 428 27.22 -29.01 -7.82
CA ALA A 428 28.04 -29.56 -6.76
C ALA A 428 28.37 -28.59 -5.61
N LEU A 429 28.48 -27.30 -5.93
CA LEU A 429 28.74 -26.25 -4.95
C LEU A 429 27.53 -25.85 -4.15
N THR A 430 26.32 -25.98 -4.71
CA THR A 430 25.11 -25.38 -4.13
C THR A 430 24.05 -26.39 -3.74
N GLY A 431 24.01 -27.57 -4.36
CA GLY A 431 22.92 -28.52 -4.19
C GLY A 431 21.54 -27.94 -4.60
N ALA A 432 21.52 -26.93 -5.47
CA ALA A 432 20.32 -26.19 -5.85
C ALA A 432 20.13 -26.14 -7.36
N PRO A 433 18.88 -26.23 -7.85
CA PRO A 433 18.59 -26.20 -9.30
C PRO A 433 18.81 -24.80 -9.90
N VAL A 434 18.57 -23.75 -9.12
CA VAL A 434 18.74 -22.34 -9.48
C VAL A 434 19.60 -21.63 -8.44
N THR A 435 20.58 -20.88 -8.88
CA THR A 435 21.55 -20.17 -8.05
C THR A 435 21.67 -18.71 -8.46
N PRO A 436 22.07 -17.82 -7.56
CA PRO A 436 22.25 -16.38 -7.89
C PRO A 436 23.43 -16.10 -8.81
N GLY A 437 24.30 -17.07 -9.02
CA GLY A 437 25.44 -16.97 -9.91
C GLY A 437 25.76 -18.27 -10.62
N GLY A 438 26.75 -18.25 -11.53
CA GLY A 438 27.32 -19.44 -12.13
C GLY A 438 28.34 -20.13 -11.20
N ALA A 439 29.02 -21.15 -11.72
CA ALA A 439 29.99 -21.92 -10.94
C ALA A 439 31.13 -21.05 -10.38
N ILE A 440 31.57 -20.06 -11.16
CA ILE A 440 32.71 -19.21 -10.79
C ILE A 440 32.30 -18.27 -9.65
N GLU A 441 31.17 -17.58 -9.78
CA GLU A 441 30.66 -16.71 -8.73
C GLU A 441 30.39 -17.49 -7.42
N MET A 442 29.87 -18.72 -7.53
CA MET A 442 29.68 -19.55 -6.34
C MET A 442 31.01 -19.98 -5.71
N ALA A 443 32.03 -20.29 -6.50
CA ALA A 443 33.37 -20.60 -5.98
C ALA A 443 34.02 -19.39 -5.30
N MET A 444 33.81 -18.17 -5.85
CA MET A 444 34.27 -16.92 -5.23
C MET A 444 33.64 -16.71 -3.86
N VAL A 445 32.32 -16.76 -3.77
CA VAL A 445 31.57 -16.60 -2.52
C VAL A 445 31.95 -17.63 -1.46
N LEU A 446 32.12 -18.90 -1.87
CA LEU A 446 32.44 -20.00 -0.94
C LEU A 446 33.94 -20.03 -0.52
N LYS A 447 34.79 -19.29 -1.22
CA LYS A 447 36.26 -19.35 -1.05
C LYS A 447 36.84 -20.76 -1.31
N LYS A 448 38.15 -20.88 -1.41
CA LYS A 448 38.85 -22.13 -1.84
C LYS A 448 38.49 -23.36 -0.99
N ASP A 449 38.62 -23.25 0.30
CA ASP A 449 38.48 -24.41 1.20
C ASP A 449 37.06 -25.00 1.18
N GLU A 450 36.06 -24.14 1.25
CA GLU A 450 34.64 -24.56 1.23
C GLU A 450 34.24 -25.07 -0.17
N THR A 451 34.74 -24.46 -1.23
CA THR A 451 34.56 -24.92 -2.62
C THR A 451 35.05 -26.34 -2.77
N LEU A 452 36.31 -26.62 -2.34
CA LEU A 452 36.89 -27.97 -2.41
C LEU A 452 36.17 -28.97 -1.52
N ARG A 453 35.75 -28.56 -0.34
CA ARG A 453 34.96 -29.40 0.58
C ARG A 453 33.66 -29.86 -0.07
N ARG A 454 32.90 -28.92 -0.67
CA ARG A 454 31.62 -29.20 -1.34
C ARG A 454 31.79 -30.06 -2.59
N LEU A 455 32.80 -29.78 -3.42
CA LEU A 455 33.10 -30.62 -4.59
C LEU A 455 33.42 -32.06 -4.20
N LYS A 456 34.23 -32.27 -3.15
CA LYS A 456 34.55 -33.60 -2.66
C LYS A 456 33.33 -34.34 -2.11
N TYR A 457 32.50 -33.64 -1.34
CA TYR A 457 31.24 -34.20 -0.81
C TYR A 457 30.31 -34.63 -1.95
N SER A 458 30.12 -33.78 -2.94
CA SER A 458 29.26 -34.04 -4.11
C SER A 458 29.82 -35.18 -4.98
N LEU A 459 31.16 -35.31 -5.07
CA LEU A 459 31.78 -36.41 -5.76
C LEU A 459 31.45 -37.76 -5.07
N GLU A 460 31.52 -37.82 -3.73
CA GLU A 460 31.15 -39.03 -2.98
C GLU A 460 29.64 -39.38 -3.15
N LEU A 461 28.76 -38.38 -3.13
CA LEU A 461 27.35 -38.64 -3.43
C LEU A 461 27.13 -39.23 -4.83
N LEU A 462 27.81 -38.70 -5.84
CA LEU A 462 27.71 -39.20 -7.23
C LEU A 462 28.28 -40.60 -7.37
N LYS A 463 29.39 -40.96 -6.66
CA LYS A 463 29.95 -42.29 -6.66
C LYS A 463 29.05 -43.34 -6.00
N ASN A 464 28.39 -42.95 -4.91
CA ASN A 464 27.51 -43.87 -4.17
C ASN A 464 26.16 -44.10 -4.88
N ALA A 465 25.83 -43.32 -5.89
CA ALA A 465 24.58 -43.42 -6.68
C ALA A 465 24.75 -44.23 -7.99
N GLN A 466 25.96 -44.67 -8.30
CA GLN A 466 26.25 -45.58 -9.43
C GLN A 466 26.17 -47.04 -8.97
#